data_2ba4aa4b0a9a6e464db387609f09ef1c
#
_entry.id   2ba4aa4b0a9a6e464db387609f09ef1c
#
_cell.length_a   1.000
_cell.length_b   1.000
_cell.length_c   1.000
_cell.angle_alpha   90.00
_cell.angle_beta   90.00
_cell.angle_gamma   90.00
#
_symmetry.space_group_name_H-M   'P 1'
#
loop_
_entity.id
_entity.type
_entity.pdbx_description
1 polymer ?
#
loop_
_entity_poly.entity_id
_entity_poly.type
_entity_poly.pdbx_seq_one_letter_code
_entity_poly.pdbx_strand_id
1 'polypeptide(L)'
;SMRAWSSRNSASLAQYERSVLLSLRDAGDALLRLDQARIEDTHLQQAARDSADAARLARLRYQAGASGLLEVLDAERTRLSAEDAFAAARTRSVERAIALHQALAGGWPRQLPRRVGLAEAD
;
A
#
# COMPACT_ATOMS: atom_id res chain seq x y z
N SER A 1 22.91 7.88 42.56
CA SER A 1 22.37 6.75 43.30
C SER A 1 21.93 5.63 42.37
N MET A 2 22.08 4.40 42.80
CA MET A 2 21.69 3.20 42.05
C MET A 2 20.21 3.20 41.63
N ARG A 3 19.33 3.75 42.46
CA ARG A 3 17.89 3.87 42.13
C ARG A 3 17.61 4.81 40.96
N ALA A 4 18.28 5.94 40.91
CA ALA A 4 18.13 6.90 39.84
C ALA A 4 18.69 6.37 38.51
N TRP A 5 19.81 5.64 38.55
CA TRP A 5 20.38 4.99 37.37
C TRP A 5 19.46 3.87 36.85
N SER A 6 18.96 3.00 37.73
CA SER A 6 18.01 1.93 37.38
C SER A 6 16.71 2.48 36.80
N SER A 7 16.18 3.56 37.38
CA SER A 7 14.97 4.25 36.91
C SER A 7 15.15 4.84 35.50
N ARG A 8 16.27 5.53 35.24
CA ARG A 8 16.57 6.08 33.94
C ARG A 8 16.77 5.00 32.86
N ASN A 9 17.45 3.92 33.23
CA ASN A 9 17.69 2.82 32.30
C ASN A 9 16.37 2.10 31.96
N SER A 10 15.51 1.87 32.94
CA SER A 10 14.18 1.28 32.74
C SER A 10 13.29 2.17 31.88
N ALA A 11 13.29 3.50 32.10
CA ALA A 11 12.53 4.46 31.30
C ALA A 11 13.03 4.50 29.85
N SER A 12 14.35 4.44 29.62
CA SER A 12 14.98 4.41 28.31
C SER A 12 14.63 3.13 27.55
N LEU A 13 14.66 1.97 28.22
CA LEU A 13 14.26 0.69 27.64
C LEU A 13 12.77 0.66 27.29
N ALA A 14 11.91 1.15 28.19
CA ALA A 14 10.47 1.23 27.97
C ALA A 14 10.14 2.11 26.76
N GLN A 15 10.83 3.23 26.61
CA GLN A 15 10.66 4.13 25.47
C GLN A 15 11.12 3.46 24.16
N TYR A 16 12.23 2.75 24.18
CA TYR A 16 12.73 1.98 23.04
C TYR A 16 11.74 0.88 22.62
N GLU A 17 11.27 0.08 23.57
CA GLU A 17 10.27 -0.97 23.31
C GLU A 17 8.99 -0.40 22.73
N ARG A 18 8.51 0.73 23.26
CA ARG A 18 7.33 1.42 22.75
C ARG A 18 7.52 1.88 21.32
N SER A 19 8.68 2.46 21.00
CA SER A 19 9.03 2.90 19.64
C SER A 19 9.07 1.74 18.65
N VAL A 20 9.65 0.60 19.05
CA VAL A 20 9.69 -0.61 18.22
C VAL A 20 8.28 -1.16 17.97
N LEU A 21 7.44 -1.23 19.01
CA LEU A 21 6.06 -1.71 18.90
C LEU A 21 5.22 -0.83 17.99
N LEU A 22 5.35 0.51 18.10
CA LEU A 22 4.65 1.45 17.21
C LEU A 22 5.12 1.29 15.76
N SER A 23 6.42 1.11 15.54
CA SER A 23 6.97 0.88 14.20
C SER A 23 6.45 -0.41 13.58
N LEU A 24 6.37 -1.48 14.36
CA LEU A 24 5.81 -2.76 13.89
C LEU A 24 4.32 -2.64 13.57
N ARG A 25 3.57 -1.89 14.37
CA ARG A 25 2.16 -1.61 14.11
C ARG A 25 1.97 -0.83 12.81
N ASP A 26 2.74 0.23 12.62
CA ASP A 26 2.66 1.07 11.41
C ASP A 26 3.03 0.27 10.15
N ALA A 27 4.07 -0.56 10.23
CA ALA A 27 4.46 -1.44 9.14
C ALA A 27 3.39 -2.51 8.85
N GLY A 28 2.77 -3.07 9.89
CA GLY A 28 1.66 -4.02 9.75
C GLY A 28 0.44 -3.39 9.09
N ASP A 29 0.05 -2.19 9.48
CA ASP A 29 -1.06 -1.44 8.87
C ASP A 29 -0.76 -1.11 7.40
N ALA A 30 0.46 -0.68 7.10
CA ALA A 30 0.91 -0.38 5.73
C ALA A 30 0.91 -1.63 4.85
N LEU A 31 1.31 -2.79 5.39
CA LEU A 31 1.28 -4.07 4.69
C LEU A 31 -0.16 -4.50 4.34
N LEU A 32 -1.10 -4.34 5.28
CA LEU A 32 -2.52 -4.65 5.02
C LEU A 32 -3.10 -3.76 3.91
N ARG A 33 -2.77 -2.47 3.93
CA ARG A 33 -3.21 -1.52 2.88
C ARG A 33 -2.62 -1.87 1.51
N LEU A 34 -1.36 -2.28 1.47
CA LEU A 34 -0.73 -2.75 0.23
C LEU A 34 -1.40 -4.01 -0.30
N ASP A 35 -1.69 -4.98 0.56
CA ASP A 35 -2.36 -6.21 0.18
C ASP A 35 -3.74 -5.93 -0.41
N GLN A 36 -4.55 -5.09 0.25
CA GLN A 36 -5.85 -4.65 -0.26
C GLN A 36 -5.75 -3.93 -1.60
N ALA A 37 -4.76 -3.04 -1.76
CA ALA A 37 -4.54 -2.32 -3.01
C ALA A 37 -4.14 -3.25 -4.16
N ARG A 38 -3.36 -4.29 -3.89
CA ARG A 38 -2.97 -5.31 -4.88
C ARG A 38 -4.14 -6.19 -5.30
N ILE A 39 -5.01 -6.54 -4.37
CA ILE A 39 -6.22 -7.29 -4.67
C ILE A 39 -7.14 -6.47 -5.58
N GLU A 40 -7.37 -5.20 -5.26
CA GLU A 40 -8.15 -4.28 -6.08
C GLU A 40 -7.53 -4.09 -7.47
N ASP A 41 -6.21 -3.90 -7.55
CA ASP A 41 -5.47 -3.80 -8.83
C ASP A 41 -5.72 -5.03 -9.71
N THR A 42 -5.65 -6.23 -9.16
CA THR A 42 -5.91 -7.48 -9.88
C THR A 42 -7.34 -7.56 -10.40
N HIS A 43 -8.33 -7.20 -9.58
CA HIS A 43 -9.74 -7.20 -9.99
C HIS A 43 -10.02 -6.18 -11.08
N LEU A 44 -9.48 -4.97 -10.95
CA LEU A 44 -9.70 -3.91 -11.94
C LEU A 44 -8.92 -4.17 -13.23
N GLN A 45 -7.78 -4.85 -13.18
CA GLN A 45 -7.09 -5.33 -14.36
C GLN A 45 -7.95 -6.31 -15.14
N GLN A 46 -8.58 -7.25 -14.45
CA GLN A 46 -9.48 -8.22 -15.10
C GLN A 46 -10.70 -7.54 -15.70
N ALA A 47 -11.31 -6.59 -14.97
CA ALA A 47 -12.43 -5.81 -15.50
C ALA A 47 -12.04 -5.00 -16.76
N ALA A 48 -10.84 -4.44 -16.79
CA ALA A 48 -10.33 -3.75 -17.98
C ALA A 48 -10.17 -4.68 -19.18
N ARG A 49 -9.65 -5.89 -18.97
CA ARG A 49 -9.54 -6.91 -20.01
C ARG A 49 -10.90 -7.36 -20.54
N ASP A 50 -11.83 -7.64 -19.64
CA ASP A 50 -13.18 -8.09 -19.99
C ASP A 50 -13.93 -7.01 -20.78
N SER A 51 -13.83 -5.76 -20.38
CA SER A 51 -14.46 -4.63 -21.09
C SER A 51 -13.82 -4.38 -22.46
N ALA A 52 -12.52 -4.58 -22.61
CA ALA A 52 -11.82 -4.52 -23.89
C ALA A 52 -12.30 -5.62 -24.84
N ASP A 53 -12.48 -6.84 -24.35
CA ASP A 53 -13.03 -7.96 -25.11
C ASP A 53 -14.48 -7.71 -25.53
N ALA A 54 -15.30 -7.17 -24.63
CA ALA A 54 -16.68 -6.79 -24.92
C ALA A 54 -16.77 -5.70 -25.99
N ALA A 55 -15.90 -4.67 -25.94
CA ALA A 55 -15.85 -3.62 -26.94
C ALA A 55 -15.41 -4.15 -28.30
N ARG A 56 -14.44 -5.05 -28.34
CA ARG A 56 -14.01 -5.72 -29.57
C ARG A 56 -15.13 -6.53 -30.18
N LEU A 57 -15.87 -7.29 -29.39
CA LEU A 57 -17.02 -8.06 -29.88
C LEU A 57 -18.12 -7.15 -30.39
N ALA A 58 -18.42 -6.06 -29.71
CA ALA A 58 -19.41 -5.07 -30.19
C ALA A 58 -19.03 -4.48 -31.55
N ARG A 59 -17.74 -4.15 -31.75
CA ARG A 59 -17.24 -3.68 -33.07
C ARG A 59 -17.39 -4.74 -34.16
N LEU A 60 -17.07 -6.00 -33.88
CA LEU A 60 -17.23 -7.10 -34.82
C LEU A 60 -18.70 -7.32 -35.23
N ARG A 61 -19.60 -7.26 -34.25
CA ARG A 61 -21.05 -7.37 -34.49
C ARG A 61 -21.59 -6.21 -35.34
N TYR A 62 -21.10 -5.00 -35.07
CA TYR A 62 -21.46 -3.82 -35.84
C TYR A 62 -20.98 -3.96 -37.30
N GLN A 63 -19.74 -4.39 -37.53
CA GLN A 63 -19.17 -4.60 -38.86
C GLN A 63 -19.92 -5.70 -39.63
N ALA A 64 -20.42 -6.70 -38.93
CA ALA A 64 -21.22 -7.78 -39.51
C ALA A 64 -22.72 -7.38 -39.73
N GLY A 65 -23.13 -6.19 -39.33
CA GLY A 65 -24.50 -5.73 -39.41
C GLY A 65 -25.45 -6.32 -38.35
N ALA A 66 -24.91 -7.01 -37.32
CA ALA A 66 -25.70 -7.67 -36.31
C ALA A 66 -26.12 -6.75 -35.16
N SER A 67 -25.49 -5.58 -35.01
CA SER A 67 -25.81 -4.60 -33.97
C SER A 67 -25.57 -3.18 -34.43
N GLY A 68 -26.15 -2.20 -33.72
CA GLY A 68 -26.05 -0.78 -34.07
C GLY A 68 -24.80 -0.11 -33.46
N LEU A 69 -24.49 1.09 -33.96
CA LEU A 69 -23.38 1.91 -33.48
C LEU A 69 -23.50 2.27 -32.01
N LEU A 70 -24.71 2.44 -31.51
CA LEU A 70 -24.95 2.80 -30.10
C LEU A 70 -24.39 1.74 -29.13
N GLU A 71 -24.51 0.46 -29.46
CA GLU A 71 -23.96 -0.64 -28.72
C GLU A 71 -22.42 -0.57 -28.67
N VAL A 72 -21.77 -0.22 -29.76
CA VAL A 72 -20.32 -0.01 -29.84
C VAL A 72 -19.88 1.15 -28.95
N LEU A 73 -20.57 2.29 -29.03
CA LEU A 73 -20.25 3.48 -28.23
C LEU A 73 -20.40 3.21 -26.74
N ASP A 74 -21.44 2.46 -26.35
CA ASP A 74 -21.66 2.08 -24.95
C ASP A 74 -20.54 1.14 -24.44
N ALA A 75 -20.18 0.14 -25.23
CA ALA A 75 -19.08 -0.77 -24.90
C ALA A 75 -17.73 -0.05 -24.81
N GLU A 76 -17.46 0.90 -25.70
CA GLU A 76 -16.23 1.72 -25.67
C GLU A 76 -16.20 2.65 -24.45
N ARG A 77 -17.34 3.21 -24.04
CA ARG A 77 -17.44 4.01 -22.81
C ARG A 77 -17.10 3.16 -21.58
N THR A 78 -17.66 1.96 -21.49
CA THR A 78 -17.40 1.02 -20.42
C THR A 78 -15.91 0.63 -20.37
N ARG A 79 -15.31 0.37 -21.53
CA ARG A 79 -13.88 0.06 -21.67
C ARG A 79 -13.01 1.19 -21.13
N LEU A 80 -13.25 2.43 -21.53
CA LEU A 80 -12.50 3.60 -21.08
C LEU A 80 -12.62 3.80 -19.58
N SER A 81 -13.83 3.66 -19.03
CA SER A 81 -14.07 3.75 -17.59
C SER A 81 -13.32 2.67 -16.81
N ALA A 82 -13.31 1.44 -17.30
CA ALA A 82 -12.59 0.34 -16.68
C ALA A 82 -11.06 0.52 -16.74
N GLU A 83 -10.53 1.02 -17.85
CA GLU A 83 -9.11 1.34 -18.00
C GLU A 83 -8.68 2.46 -17.04
N ASP A 84 -9.47 3.51 -16.88
CA ASP A 84 -9.21 4.59 -15.93
C ASP A 84 -9.21 4.08 -14.49
N ALA A 85 -10.18 3.25 -14.13
CA ALA A 85 -10.25 2.64 -12.80
C ALA A 85 -9.05 1.74 -12.50
N PHE A 86 -8.61 0.96 -13.49
CA PHE A 86 -7.41 0.14 -13.37
C PHE A 86 -6.15 0.99 -13.21
N ALA A 87 -5.97 2.04 -14.01
CA ALA A 87 -4.83 2.94 -13.90
C ALA A 87 -4.76 3.59 -12.50
N ALA A 88 -5.89 4.03 -11.96
CA ALA A 88 -5.97 4.57 -10.60
C ALA A 88 -5.61 3.54 -9.52
N ALA A 89 -6.08 2.29 -9.68
CA ALA A 89 -5.76 1.20 -8.75
C ALA A 89 -4.27 0.84 -8.79
N ARG A 90 -3.66 0.83 -9.97
CA ARG A 90 -2.22 0.61 -10.15
C ARG A 90 -1.40 1.69 -9.44
N THR A 91 -1.78 2.95 -9.57
CA THR A 91 -1.17 4.07 -8.87
C THR A 91 -1.27 3.91 -7.36
N ARG A 92 -2.45 3.57 -6.83
CA ARG A 92 -2.63 3.30 -5.39
C ARG A 92 -1.75 2.16 -4.88
N SER A 93 -1.63 1.09 -5.66
CA SER A 93 -0.77 -0.05 -5.31
C SER A 93 0.70 0.38 -5.17
N VAL A 94 1.20 1.20 -6.10
CA VAL A 94 2.56 1.75 -6.03
C VAL A 94 2.72 2.68 -4.83
N GLU A 95 1.78 3.58 -4.58
CA GLU A 95 1.80 4.48 -3.43
C GLU A 95 1.80 3.72 -2.11
N ARG A 96 1.03 2.64 -2.00
CA ARG A 96 0.99 1.78 -0.80
C ARG A 96 2.30 1.01 -0.61
N ALA A 97 2.95 0.59 -1.70
CA ALA A 97 4.27 -0.05 -1.63
C ALA A 97 5.34 0.94 -1.12
N ILE A 98 5.31 2.18 -1.60
CA ILE A 98 6.19 3.25 -1.12
C ILE A 98 5.93 3.53 0.36
N ALA A 99 4.67 3.63 0.78
CA ALA A 99 4.30 3.85 2.18
C ALA A 99 4.81 2.73 3.10
N LEU A 100 4.77 1.46 2.65
CA LEU A 100 5.33 0.34 3.39
C LEU A 100 6.84 0.49 3.56
N HIS A 101 7.57 0.82 2.49
CA HIS A 101 9.01 1.07 2.55
C HIS A 101 9.34 2.20 3.52
N GLN A 102 8.59 3.29 3.49
CA GLN A 102 8.76 4.42 4.41
C GLN A 102 8.51 4.01 5.87
N ALA A 103 7.47 3.21 6.12
CA ALA A 103 7.17 2.71 7.46
C ALA A 103 8.28 1.81 8.00
N LEU A 104 8.86 0.95 7.15
CA LEU A 104 9.97 0.07 7.53
C LEU A 104 11.27 0.84 7.73
N ALA A 105 11.55 1.85 6.92
CA ALA A 105 12.80 2.62 6.99
C ALA A 105 12.76 3.72 8.06
N GLY A 106 11.62 4.38 8.22
CA GLY A 106 11.46 5.55 9.10
C GLY A 106 11.08 5.22 10.54
N GLY A 107 10.54 4.04 10.79
CA GLY A 107 10.05 3.63 12.10
C GLY A 107 11.09 3.03 13.04
N TRP A 108 12.24 2.67 12.52
CA TRP A 108 13.32 2.13 13.36
C TRP A 108 14.07 3.27 14.04
N PRO A 109 14.27 3.20 15.38
CA PRO A 109 15.12 4.17 16.05
C PRO A 109 16.54 4.09 15.48
N ARG A 110 16.97 5.18 14.86
CA ARG A 110 18.32 5.27 14.27
C ARG A 110 19.45 5.26 15.31
N GLN A 111 19.08 5.41 16.58
CA GLN A 111 20.00 5.36 17.70
C GLN A 111 19.56 4.27 18.66
N LEU A 112 20.43 3.32 18.85
CA LEU A 112 20.28 2.37 19.95
C LEU A 112 20.18 3.15 21.28
N PRO A 113 19.39 2.67 22.25
CA PRO A 113 19.38 3.30 23.56
C PRO A 113 20.81 3.34 24.07
N ARG A 114 21.32 4.53 24.33
CA ARG A 114 22.62 4.69 24.94
C ARG A 114 22.58 3.92 26.27
N ARG A 115 23.38 2.87 26.35
CA ARG A 115 23.78 2.40 27.66
C ARG A 115 24.43 3.61 28.34
N VAL A 116 23.76 4.15 29.34
CA VAL A 116 24.38 5.14 30.22
C VAL A 116 25.62 4.45 30.78
N GLY A 117 26.77 4.91 30.37
CA GLY A 117 28.01 4.18 30.53
C GLY A 117 28.35 3.93 32.00
N LEU A 118 29.00 2.80 32.20
CA LEU A 118 29.76 2.48 33.43
C LEU A 118 30.94 3.44 33.66
N ALA A 119 31.04 4.54 32.88
CA ALA A 119 32.21 5.42 32.89
C ALA A 119 32.14 6.58 33.89
N GLU A 120 31.10 6.71 34.70
CA GLU A 120 30.95 7.73 35.72
C GLU A 120 30.80 7.13 37.14
N ALA A 121 31.42 6.00 37.38
CA ALA A 121 31.42 5.36 38.69
C ALA A 121 32.74 5.55 39.44
N ASP A 122 33.47 6.66 39.23
CA ASP A 122 34.56 7.10 40.11
C ASP A 122 34.13 8.23 41.02
#